data_112f97bb4545648990f036e40afd15f1
#
_entry.id   112f97bb4545648990f036e40afd15f1
#
_cell.length_a   1.000
_cell.length_b   1.000
_cell.length_c   1.000
_cell.angle_alpha   90.00
_cell.angle_beta   90.00
_cell.angle_gamma   90.00
#
_symmetry.space_group_name_H-M   'P 1'
#
loop_
_entity.id
_entity.type
_entity.pdbx_description
1 polymer ?
#
loop_
_entity_poly.entity_id
_entity_poly.type
_entity_poly.pdbx_seq_one_letter_code
_entity_poly.pdbx_strand_id
1 'polypeptide(L)'
;MLQAGVGVAFGGSLTLPDGKYEFSPGPTGVLGADYRIFDDGRYFLMLTSGLSFAFARTRLDRDSSVGYEAFDLRLGAELGVVLARVLRPYALARAFGGPVFWRHQGEAVDGTDTHHYQFGLGASVQLVKTLSLFAEGVPLGERAVSLGVGLAL
;
A
#
# COMPACT_ATOMS: atom_id res chain seq x y z
N MET A 1 -14.47 2.50 11.29
CA MET A 1 -15.00 2.49 9.91
C MET A 1 -14.32 1.36 9.17
N LEU A 2 -15.04 0.57 8.42
CA LEU A 2 -14.44 -0.43 7.54
C LEU A 2 -14.18 0.20 6.18
N GLN A 3 -13.12 -0.20 5.53
CA GLN A 3 -12.78 0.29 4.20
C GLN A 3 -12.23 -0.83 3.32
N ALA A 4 -12.45 -0.68 2.03
CA ALA A 4 -11.83 -1.50 1.01
C ALA A 4 -11.26 -0.59 -0.07
N GLY A 5 -10.10 -0.92 -0.58
CA GLY A 5 -9.44 -0.18 -1.64
C GLY A 5 -8.86 -1.13 -2.67
N VAL A 6 -8.85 -0.67 -3.91
CA VAL A 6 -8.15 -1.33 -5.01
C VAL A 6 -7.27 -0.32 -5.73
N GLY A 7 -6.15 -0.76 -6.23
CA GLY A 7 -5.19 0.10 -6.87
C GLY A 7 -4.24 -0.66 -7.79
N VAL A 8 -3.23 0.04 -8.26
CA VAL A 8 -2.14 -0.54 -9.03
C VAL A 8 -0.83 -0.07 -8.41
N ALA A 9 0.06 -1.03 -8.13
CA ALA A 9 1.43 -0.74 -7.72
C ALA A 9 2.33 -0.63 -8.96
N PHE A 10 3.25 0.32 -8.93
CA PHE A 10 4.21 0.56 -10.00
C PHE A 10 5.62 0.57 -9.43
N GLY A 11 6.54 0.02 -10.20
CA GLY A 11 7.96 0.05 -9.86
C GLY A 11 8.34 -0.92 -8.76
N GLY A 12 9.58 -0.82 -8.34
CA GLY A 12 10.20 -1.73 -7.39
C GLY A 12 11.15 -2.71 -8.08
N SER A 13 12.05 -3.26 -7.30
CA SER A 13 12.98 -4.29 -7.77
C SER A 13 13.35 -5.20 -6.60
N LEU A 14 13.55 -6.47 -6.92
CA LEU A 14 14.08 -7.48 -6.03
C LEU A 14 15.51 -7.83 -6.48
N THR A 15 16.47 -7.72 -5.59
CA THR A 15 17.85 -8.08 -5.88
C THR A 15 18.16 -9.43 -5.25
N LEU A 16 18.52 -10.38 -6.09
CA LEU A 16 18.95 -11.72 -5.70
C LEU A 16 20.42 -11.94 -6.12
N PRO A 17 21.07 -12.99 -5.63
CA PRO A 17 22.45 -13.29 -6.01
C PRO A 17 22.67 -13.46 -7.50
N ASP A 18 21.66 -13.89 -8.23
CA ASP A 18 21.68 -14.14 -9.67
C ASP A 18 21.26 -12.94 -10.54
N GLY A 19 20.75 -11.86 -9.91
CA GLY A 19 20.38 -10.66 -10.66
C GLY A 19 19.35 -9.76 -10.00
N LYS A 20 19.02 -8.69 -10.72
CA LYS A 20 18.02 -7.72 -10.33
C LYS A 20 16.73 -7.94 -11.13
N TYR A 21 15.66 -8.25 -10.43
CA TYR A 21 14.34 -8.46 -10.99
C TYR A 21 13.52 -7.17 -10.88
N GLU A 22 12.96 -6.70 -11.97
CA GLU A 22 12.10 -5.53 -12.00
C GLU A 22 10.63 -5.95 -11.94
N PHE A 23 9.83 -5.24 -11.13
CA PHE A 23 8.41 -5.47 -11.04
C PHE A 23 7.65 -4.76 -12.17
N SER A 24 6.81 -5.51 -12.87
CA SER A 24 5.81 -4.94 -13.76
C SER A 24 4.65 -4.37 -12.94
N PRO A 25 3.91 -3.38 -13.46
CA PRO A 25 2.70 -2.91 -12.80
C PRO A 25 1.74 -4.06 -12.51
N GLY A 26 1.17 -4.06 -11.31
CA GLY A 26 0.28 -5.12 -10.87
C GLY A 26 -0.85 -4.63 -9.97
N PRO A 27 -1.99 -5.34 -9.93
CA PRO A 27 -3.11 -4.97 -9.08
C PRO A 27 -2.77 -5.13 -7.60
N THR A 28 -3.30 -4.21 -6.80
CA THR A 28 -3.25 -4.25 -5.35
C THR A 28 -4.63 -4.09 -4.76
N GLY A 29 -4.82 -4.60 -3.56
CA GLY A 29 -6.03 -4.36 -2.79
C GLY A 29 -5.75 -4.28 -1.31
N VAL A 30 -6.65 -3.61 -0.61
CA VAL A 30 -6.61 -3.48 0.85
C VAL A 30 -8.01 -3.63 1.41
N LEU A 31 -8.10 -4.37 2.50
CA LEU A 31 -9.27 -4.41 3.38
C LEU A 31 -8.81 -3.92 4.74
N GLY A 32 -9.49 -2.93 5.29
CA GLY A 32 -9.03 -2.29 6.50
C GLY A 32 -10.12 -1.82 7.41
N ALA A 33 -9.69 -1.45 8.60
CA ALA A 33 -10.52 -0.81 9.60
C ALA A 33 -9.77 0.39 10.17
N ASP A 34 -10.49 1.52 10.25
CA ASP A 34 -9.97 2.73 10.82
C ASP A 34 -10.70 3.05 12.12
N TYR A 35 -9.93 3.45 13.10
CA TYR A 35 -10.41 3.98 14.36
C TYR A 35 -10.04 5.45 14.48
N ARG A 36 -11.03 6.31 14.54
CA ARG A 36 -10.85 7.74 14.71
C ARG A 36 -10.56 8.04 16.17
N ILE A 37 -9.35 8.51 16.45
CA ILE A 37 -8.96 8.97 17.80
C ILE A 37 -9.46 10.38 18.02
N PHE A 38 -9.27 11.24 17.01
CA PHE A 38 -9.57 12.66 17.09
C PHE A 38 -10.07 13.18 15.73
N ASP A 39 -11.06 14.04 15.77
CA ASP A 39 -11.54 14.78 14.58
C ASP A 39 -12.36 15.99 15.09
N ASP A 40 -11.84 17.19 14.88
CA ASP A 40 -12.52 18.46 15.20
C ASP A 40 -13.15 19.12 13.97
N GLY A 41 -13.21 18.42 12.85
CA GLY A 41 -13.68 18.90 11.56
C GLY A 41 -12.64 19.65 10.75
N ARG A 42 -11.49 19.98 11.33
CA ARG A 42 -10.34 20.57 10.65
C ARG A 42 -9.11 19.68 10.68
N TYR A 43 -8.82 19.07 11.82
CA TYR A 43 -7.73 18.12 12.01
C TYR A 43 -8.28 16.76 12.33
N PHE A 44 -7.60 15.72 11.93
CA PHE A 44 -7.93 14.35 12.30
C PHE A 44 -6.70 13.53 12.64
N LEU A 45 -6.88 12.58 13.54
CA LEU A 45 -5.93 11.52 13.84
C LEU A 45 -6.70 10.20 13.80
N MET A 46 -6.22 9.29 12.96
CA MET A 46 -6.80 7.96 12.81
C MET A 46 -5.75 6.89 13.07
N LEU A 47 -6.13 5.80 13.70
CA LEU A 47 -5.42 4.53 13.63
C LEU A 47 -5.99 3.73 12.48
N THR A 48 -5.11 3.15 11.70
CA THR A 48 -5.46 2.33 10.56
C THR A 48 -4.95 0.91 10.76
N SER A 49 -5.75 -0.06 10.39
CA SER A 49 -5.34 -1.45 10.33
C SER A 49 -5.85 -2.06 9.03
N GLY A 50 -5.11 -3.00 8.45
CA GLY A 50 -5.56 -3.60 7.22
C GLY A 50 -4.75 -4.80 6.80
N LEU A 51 -5.39 -5.60 5.97
CA LEU A 51 -4.78 -6.65 5.17
C LEU A 51 -4.64 -6.13 3.76
N SER A 52 -3.45 -6.18 3.21
CA SER A 52 -3.21 -5.84 1.82
C SER A 52 -2.68 -7.03 1.05
N PHE A 53 -2.93 -7.02 -0.24
CA PHE A 53 -2.39 -7.99 -1.17
C PHE A 53 -1.91 -7.29 -2.43
N ALA A 54 -0.83 -7.79 -2.99
CA ALA A 54 -0.28 -7.31 -4.25
C ALA A 54 0.09 -8.49 -5.13
N PHE A 55 -0.27 -8.40 -6.39
CA PHE A 55 0.12 -9.36 -7.42
C PHE A 55 0.93 -8.62 -8.47
N ALA A 56 2.11 -9.10 -8.76
CA ALA A 56 2.96 -8.53 -9.79
C ALA A 56 3.64 -9.64 -10.60
N ARG A 57 4.26 -9.26 -11.71
CA ARG A 57 5.17 -10.11 -12.44
C ARG A 57 6.57 -9.53 -12.35
N THR A 58 7.54 -10.36 -12.04
CA THR A 58 8.95 -9.97 -12.05
C THR A 58 9.59 -10.39 -13.36
N ARG A 59 10.51 -9.58 -13.87
CA ARG A 59 11.32 -9.90 -15.08
C ARG A 59 12.79 -9.78 -14.75
N LEU A 60 13.54 -10.82 -15.02
CA LEU A 60 15.02 -10.80 -14.99
C LEU A 60 15.57 -10.35 -16.34
N ASP A 61 14.97 -10.84 -17.43
CA ASP A 61 15.29 -10.53 -18.83
C ASP A 61 14.01 -10.59 -19.66
N ARG A 62 14.11 -10.27 -20.96
CA ARG A 62 12.94 -10.16 -21.86
C ARG A 62 12.06 -11.41 -21.93
N ASP A 63 12.56 -12.59 -21.59
CA ASP A 63 11.88 -13.87 -21.80
C ASP A 63 11.42 -14.60 -20.52
N SER A 64 11.83 -14.18 -19.33
CA SER A 64 11.41 -14.85 -18.08
C SER A 64 10.56 -13.93 -17.21
N SER A 65 9.28 -14.23 -17.11
CA SER A 65 8.39 -13.56 -16.15
C SER A 65 7.93 -14.55 -15.09
N VAL A 66 8.07 -14.17 -13.83
CA VAL A 66 7.71 -15.00 -12.68
C VAL A 66 6.64 -14.28 -11.84
N GLY A 67 5.66 -15.03 -11.35
CA GLY A 67 4.63 -14.49 -10.47
C GLY A 67 5.20 -14.10 -9.11
N TYR A 68 4.76 -12.96 -8.62
CA TYR A 68 5.06 -12.44 -7.29
C TYR A 68 3.74 -12.15 -6.59
N GLU A 69 3.59 -12.65 -5.38
CA GLU A 69 2.40 -12.48 -4.54
C GLU A 69 2.87 -12.04 -3.15
N ALA A 70 2.35 -10.92 -2.68
CA ALA A 70 2.63 -10.41 -1.34
C ALA A 70 1.33 -10.21 -0.57
N PHE A 71 1.35 -10.58 0.69
CA PHE A 71 0.26 -10.38 1.64
C PHE A 71 0.82 -9.69 2.87
N ASP A 72 0.25 -8.56 3.26
CA ASP A 72 0.72 -7.79 4.40
C ASP A 72 -0.39 -7.52 5.39
N LEU A 73 -0.06 -7.67 6.67
CA LEU A 73 -0.80 -7.05 7.76
C LEU A 73 -0.20 -5.67 8.01
N ARG A 74 -1.04 -4.64 8.04
CA ARG A 74 -0.63 -3.25 8.24
C ARG A 74 -1.31 -2.67 9.47
N LEU A 75 -0.52 -1.96 10.28
CA LEU A 75 -0.99 -1.13 11.39
C LEU A 75 -0.36 0.25 11.25
N GLY A 76 -1.15 1.29 11.39
CA GLY A 76 -0.63 2.62 11.15
C GLY A 76 -1.42 3.72 11.85
N ALA A 77 -0.91 4.92 11.67
CA ALA A 77 -1.56 6.15 12.08
C ALA A 77 -1.52 7.17 10.93
N GLU A 78 -2.57 7.95 10.81
CA GLU A 78 -2.70 9.03 9.84
C GLU A 78 -3.09 10.30 10.60
N LEU A 79 -2.30 11.35 10.38
CA LEU A 79 -2.55 12.70 10.91
C LEU A 79 -2.74 13.65 9.73
N GLY A 80 -3.85 14.34 9.68
CA GLY A 80 -4.15 15.21 8.55
C GLY A 80 -5.09 16.34 8.86
N VAL A 81 -5.43 17.06 7.80
CA VAL A 81 -6.35 18.20 7.83
C VAL A 81 -7.45 18.03 6.79
N VAL A 82 -8.61 18.62 7.06
CA VAL A 82 -9.74 18.65 6.13
C VAL A 82 -9.82 20.03 5.48
N LEU A 83 -9.61 20.10 4.18
CA LEU A 83 -9.67 21.29 3.39
C LEU A 83 -10.92 21.29 2.50
N ALA A 84 -11.62 22.42 2.45
CA ALA A 84 -12.82 22.59 1.63
C ALA A 84 -13.86 21.46 1.81
N ARG A 85 -13.88 20.79 2.96
CA ARG A 85 -14.75 19.65 3.36
C ARG A 85 -14.57 18.35 2.54
N VAL A 86 -13.75 18.35 1.52
CA VAL A 86 -13.61 17.22 0.59
C VAL A 86 -12.17 16.72 0.45
N LEU A 87 -11.19 17.61 0.53
CA LEU A 87 -9.78 17.27 0.38
C LEU A 87 -9.15 17.02 1.75
N ARG A 88 -8.48 15.90 1.90
CA ARG A 88 -7.85 15.46 3.17
C ARG A 88 -6.39 15.09 2.91
N PRO A 89 -5.47 16.06 2.92
CA PRO A 89 -4.04 15.75 2.97
C PRO A 89 -3.66 15.22 4.35
N TYR A 90 -2.76 14.23 4.37
CA TYR A 90 -2.30 13.58 5.59
C TYR A 90 -0.86 13.11 5.51
N ALA A 91 -0.23 13.03 6.68
CA ALA A 91 1.00 12.27 6.89
C ALA A 91 0.63 10.90 7.47
N LEU A 92 1.38 9.89 7.09
CA LEU A 92 1.16 8.53 7.55
C LEU A 92 2.44 7.91 8.10
N ALA A 93 2.26 7.08 9.11
CA ALA A 93 3.27 6.18 9.63
C ALA A 93 2.64 4.78 9.74
N ARG A 94 3.26 3.75 9.17
CA ARG A 94 2.74 2.38 9.16
C ARG A 94 3.84 1.39 9.52
N ALA A 95 3.48 0.40 10.33
CA ALA A 95 4.21 -0.84 10.46
C ALA A 95 3.48 -1.91 9.63
N PHE A 96 4.22 -2.76 8.94
CA PHE A 96 3.65 -3.82 8.13
C PHE A 96 4.55 -5.03 8.14
N GLY A 97 4.01 -6.14 7.72
CA GLY A 97 4.75 -7.38 7.52
C GLY A 97 3.82 -8.49 7.09
N GLY A 98 4.38 -9.42 6.37
CA GLY A 98 3.65 -10.56 5.87
C GLY A 98 4.51 -11.47 5.00
N PRO A 99 3.95 -12.61 4.60
CA PRO A 99 4.63 -13.52 3.71
C PRO A 99 4.64 -12.99 2.27
N VAL A 100 5.78 -13.19 1.63
CA VAL A 100 5.98 -12.96 0.20
C VAL A 100 6.20 -14.32 -0.46
N PHE A 101 5.41 -14.62 -1.47
CA PHE A 101 5.52 -15.84 -2.25
C PHE A 101 6.01 -15.50 -3.66
N TRP A 102 7.06 -16.19 -4.05
CA TRP A 102 7.66 -15.95 -5.34
C TRP A 102 8.18 -17.26 -5.91
N ARG A 103 8.24 -17.40 -7.23
CA ARG A 103 8.82 -18.57 -7.88
C ARG A 103 10.14 -18.21 -8.50
N HIS A 104 11.18 -18.97 -8.18
CA HIS A 104 12.49 -18.83 -8.76
C HIS A 104 12.91 -20.15 -9.40
N GLN A 105 13.18 -20.14 -10.71
CA GLN A 105 13.58 -21.33 -11.47
C GLN A 105 12.65 -22.55 -11.29
N GLY A 106 11.35 -22.31 -11.04
CA GLY A 106 10.35 -23.35 -10.83
C GLY A 106 10.17 -23.78 -9.37
N GLU A 107 11.01 -23.34 -8.47
CA GLU A 107 10.90 -23.58 -7.02
C GLU A 107 10.14 -22.44 -6.33
N ALA A 108 9.32 -22.79 -5.35
CA ALA A 108 8.66 -21.80 -4.50
C ALA A 108 9.68 -21.25 -3.49
N VAL A 109 9.79 -19.93 -3.44
CA VAL A 109 10.62 -19.21 -2.48
C VAL A 109 9.71 -18.38 -1.58
N ASP A 110 9.84 -18.59 -0.28
CA ASP A 110 9.15 -17.83 0.74
C ASP A 110 10.11 -16.78 1.30
N GLY A 111 9.61 -15.57 1.49
CA GLY A 111 10.39 -14.47 2.05
C GLY A 111 9.54 -13.60 2.96
N THR A 112 10.23 -12.72 3.67
CA THR A 112 9.60 -11.64 4.43
C THR A 112 10.22 -10.31 4.02
N ASP A 113 9.49 -9.23 4.20
CA ASP A 113 10.01 -7.90 3.93
C ASP A 113 11.22 -7.59 4.81
N THR A 114 12.20 -6.89 4.26
CA THR A 114 13.36 -6.40 5.00
C THR A 114 13.08 -5.11 5.76
N HIS A 115 12.05 -4.39 5.38
CA HIS A 115 11.60 -3.16 6.02
C HIS A 115 10.17 -3.36 6.51
N HIS A 116 9.93 -3.06 7.78
CA HIS A 116 8.63 -3.27 8.42
C HIS A 116 7.92 -1.97 8.76
N TYR A 117 8.38 -0.83 8.24
CA TYR A 117 7.77 0.48 8.49
C TYR A 117 7.85 1.37 7.26
N GLN A 118 6.87 2.23 7.15
CA GLN A 118 6.71 3.22 6.11
C GLN A 118 6.35 4.56 6.72
N PHE A 119 6.93 5.63 6.14
CA PHE A 119 6.51 6.99 6.41
C PHE A 119 6.25 7.68 5.09
N GLY A 120 5.11 8.35 5.01
CA GLY A 120 4.70 8.96 3.76
C GLY A 120 3.72 10.10 3.93
N LEU A 121 3.32 10.61 2.80
CA LEU A 121 2.30 11.65 2.66
C LEU A 121 1.24 11.16 1.70
N GLY A 122 0.00 11.53 1.97
CA GLY A 122 -1.11 11.21 1.10
C GLY A 122 -2.11 12.35 1.03
N ALA A 123 -3.01 12.20 0.10
CA ALA A 123 -4.21 13.02 0.03
C ALA A 123 -5.38 12.16 -0.45
N SER A 124 -6.54 12.38 0.14
CA SER A 124 -7.79 11.79 -0.35
C SER A 124 -8.80 12.87 -0.69
N VAL A 125 -9.60 12.61 -1.71
CA VAL A 125 -10.72 13.46 -2.12
C VAL A 125 -12.01 12.67 -1.96
N GLN A 126 -12.88 13.14 -1.08
CA GLN A 126 -14.20 12.56 -0.87
C GLN A 126 -15.12 12.97 -2.02
N LEU A 127 -15.54 12.03 -2.85
CA LEU A 127 -16.46 12.26 -3.95
C LEU A 127 -17.92 12.23 -3.49
N VAL A 128 -18.25 11.20 -2.72
CA VAL A 128 -19.53 11.01 -2.04
C VAL A 128 -19.29 10.40 -0.66
N LYS A 129 -20.32 10.26 0.17
CA LYS A 129 -20.15 9.79 1.57
C LYS A 129 -19.38 8.48 1.71
N THR A 130 -19.48 7.60 0.72
CA THR A 130 -18.90 6.25 0.76
C THR A 130 -17.73 6.05 -0.22
N LEU A 131 -17.46 7.03 -1.10
CA LEU A 131 -16.45 6.89 -2.15
C LEU A 131 -15.42 7.99 -2.07
N SER A 132 -14.17 7.62 -2.05
CA SER A 132 -13.02 8.53 -2.10
C SER A 132 -12.00 8.08 -3.14
N LEU A 133 -11.25 9.03 -3.68
CA LEU A 133 -10.01 8.79 -4.41
C LEU A 133 -8.86 9.13 -3.50
N PHE A 134 -7.77 8.36 -3.57
CA PHE A 134 -6.57 8.68 -2.81
C PHE A 134 -5.31 8.54 -3.63
N ALA A 135 -4.30 9.29 -3.23
CA ALA A 135 -2.93 9.19 -3.70
C ALA A 135 -1.99 9.23 -2.51
N GLU A 136 -1.01 8.34 -2.48
CA GLU A 136 0.00 8.26 -1.43
C GLU A 136 1.40 8.15 -2.04
N GLY A 137 2.35 8.82 -1.42
CA GLY A 137 3.78 8.67 -1.69
C GLY A 137 4.51 8.30 -0.41
N VAL A 138 5.25 7.22 -0.46
CA VAL A 138 6.04 6.69 0.67
C VAL A 138 7.52 6.77 0.30
N PRO A 139 8.22 7.85 0.69
CA PRO A 139 9.64 8.02 0.39
C PRO A 139 10.57 7.26 1.35
N LEU A 140 10.09 6.92 2.56
CA LEU A 140 10.89 6.31 3.61
C LEU A 140 10.33 4.93 4.01
N GLY A 141 11.23 3.97 4.15
CA GLY A 141 10.93 2.56 4.30
C GLY A 141 10.82 1.89 2.93
N GLU A 142 9.78 1.16 2.69
CA GLU A 142 9.47 0.64 1.36
C GLU A 142 8.97 1.79 0.47
N ARG A 143 9.76 2.15 -0.53
CA ARG A 143 9.43 3.26 -1.43
C ARG A 143 8.31 2.87 -2.38
N ALA A 144 7.20 3.58 -2.30
CA ALA A 144 6.02 3.29 -3.11
C ALA A 144 5.24 4.56 -3.46
N VAL A 145 4.52 4.48 -4.57
CA VAL A 145 3.47 5.43 -4.92
C VAL A 145 2.20 4.62 -5.16
N SER A 146 1.12 5.00 -4.50
CA SER A 146 -0.17 4.33 -4.59
C SER A 146 -1.24 5.31 -5.05
N LEU A 147 -2.08 4.85 -5.95
CA LEU A 147 -3.29 5.55 -6.38
C LEU A 147 -4.44 4.56 -6.28
N GLY A 148 -5.57 5.01 -5.79
CA GLY A 148 -6.69 4.08 -5.66
C GLY A 148 -8.01 4.74 -5.32
N VAL A 149 -8.99 3.87 -5.18
CA VAL A 149 -10.38 4.21 -4.81
C VAL A 149 -10.66 3.55 -3.47
N GLY A 150 -11.12 4.32 -2.51
CA GLY A 150 -11.57 3.84 -1.21
C GLY A 150 -13.09 3.81 -1.12
N LEU A 151 -13.62 2.69 -0.63
CA LEU A 151 -15.03 2.54 -0.29
C LEU A 151 -15.18 2.42 1.23
N ALA A 152 -15.97 3.31 1.82
CA ALA A 152 -16.36 3.23 3.23
C ALA A 152 -17.67 2.42 3.36
N LEU A 153 -17.64 1.41 4.21
CA LEU A 153 -18.74 0.48 4.47
C LEU A 153 -19.37 0.75 5.85
#